data_60b3fa0bd2bcacde2db665a3bcbf25aa
#
_entry.id   60b3fa0bd2bcacde2db665a3bcbf25aa
#
_cell.length_a   1.000
_cell.length_b   1.000
_cell.length_c   1.000
_cell.angle_alpha   90.00
_cell.angle_beta   90.00
_cell.angle_gamma   90.00
#
_symmetry.space_group_name_H-M   'P 1'
#
loop_
_entity.id
_entity.type
_entity.pdbx_description
1 polymer ?
#
loop_
_entity_poly.entity_id
_entity_poly.type
_entity_poly.pdbx_seq_one_letter_code
_entity_poly.pdbx_strand_id
1 'polypeptide(L)'
;MLDKFKLKNVKFALFPKSKIPGQDGNKTASNSLGNLSKKFSEFFSSKISKINASTEEVVGIDISHEAIHVAQASKKSDERWVLDKFSYRFLDQTKLKENLLDTPDYLVSEITLALANANITTKNVALSIPVTSAIIRVVTSPLMTEEELKNAVETNSLWENLIQLSDNLNDYSIFHQVINRDTAKNLMDILFVASKLSDVNGYSALFKKAGLNPIIIDVRCFTLKNAVDERSKTRLLVKDTKDIEPQ
;
A
#
# COMPACT_ATOMS: atom_id res chain seq x y z
N MET A 1 7.16 -21.46 -15.85
CA MET A 1 6.29 -20.44 -16.42
C MET A 1 6.09 -19.23 -15.46
N LEU A 2 6.87 -19.15 -14.39
CA LEU A 2 6.80 -18.09 -13.33
C LEU A 2 7.91 -17.02 -13.44
N ASP A 3 8.79 -17.11 -14.42
CA ASP A 3 9.96 -16.20 -14.54
C ASP A 3 9.70 -14.89 -15.30
N LYS A 4 8.48 -14.61 -15.74
CA LYS A 4 8.18 -13.43 -16.57
C LYS A 4 7.75 -12.17 -15.81
N PHE A 5 7.44 -12.26 -14.51
CA PHE A 5 6.97 -11.10 -13.75
C PHE A 5 8.05 -10.57 -12.80
N LYS A 6 9.04 -9.86 -13.35
CA LYS A 6 9.94 -9.03 -12.54
C LYS A 6 9.24 -7.72 -12.17
N LEU A 7 8.41 -7.75 -11.14
CA LEU A 7 7.89 -6.54 -10.51
C LEU A 7 9.02 -5.86 -9.74
N LYS A 8 9.79 -5.00 -10.43
CA LYS A 8 10.86 -4.22 -9.79
C LYS A 8 10.22 -3.05 -9.03
N ASN A 9 10.48 -2.98 -7.72
CA ASN A 9 10.25 -1.81 -6.85
C ASN A 9 8.81 -1.26 -6.82
N VAL A 10 7.82 -2.11 -6.64
CA VAL A 10 6.43 -1.67 -6.44
C VAL A 10 6.27 -1.20 -4.99
N LYS A 11 6.13 0.09 -4.78
CA LYS A 11 5.68 0.67 -3.50
C LYS A 11 4.23 1.03 -3.65
N PHE A 12 3.36 0.28 -3.00
CA PHE A 12 1.92 0.56 -2.94
C PHE A 12 1.61 1.33 -1.67
N ALA A 13 0.77 2.33 -1.77
CA ALA A 13 0.18 2.96 -0.61
C ALA A 13 -1.17 3.60 -1.00
N LEU A 14 -2.23 3.18 -0.34
CA LEU A 14 -3.57 3.72 -0.49
C LEU A 14 -3.80 4.79 0.58
N PHE A 15 -4.05 6.05 0.19
CA PHE A 15 -4.36 7.14 1.12
C PHE A 15 -5.77 7.68 0.92
N PRO A 16 -6.48 8.01 2.02
CA PRO A 16 -7.75 8.71 1.92
C PRO A 16 -7.52 10.13 1.37
N LYS A 17 -8.30 10.53 0.37
CA LYS A 17 -8.39 11.94 -0.04
C LYS A 17 -8.94 12.74 1.13
N SER A 18 -8.13 13.62 1.72
CA SER A 18 -8.63 14.59 2.70
C SER A 18 -9.63 15.52 2.01
N LYS A 19 -10.89 15.57 2.49
CA LYS A 19 -11.85 16.59 2.09
C LYS A 19 -11.29 17.95 2.45
N ILE A 20 -11.11 18.82 1.47
CA ILE A 20 -10.91 20.24 1.67
C ILE A 20 -12.31 20.83 1.98
N PRO A 21 -12.51 21.58 3.08
CA PRO A 21 -13.78 22.24 3.34
C PRO A 21 -14.01 23.37 2.36
N GLY A 22 -15.19 23.39 1.74
CA GLY A 22 -15.93 24.47 1.16
C GLY A 22 -15.23 25.47 0.26
N GLN A 23 -15.54 25.44 -1.03
CA GLN A 23 -15.66 26.64 -1.85
C GLN A 23 -16.83 26.48 -2.82
N ASP A 24 -17.86 27.24 -2.53
CA ASP A 24 -18.89 27.61 -3.50
C ASP A 24 -18.29 28.56 -4.56
N GLY A 25 -18.72 28.39 -5.81
CA GLY A 25 -18.63 29.48 -6.80
C GLY A 25 -17.75 29.23 -8.03
N ASN A 26 -18.38 28.65 -9.05
CA ASN A 26 -18.31 29.03 -10.47
C ASN A 26 -17.07 29.78 -10.99
N LYS A 27 -16.20 29.12 -11.77
CA LYS A 27 -15.68 29.52 -13.09
C LYS A 27 -14.41 28.76 -13.50
N THR A 28 -14.39 28.33 -14.79
CA THR A 28 -13.24 27.89 -15.62
C THR A 28 -12.49 26.63 -15.20
N ALA A 29 -13.03 25.49 -15.60
CA ALA A 29 -12.39 24.18 -15.56
C ALA A 29 -11.54 23.98 -16.83
N SER A 30 -10.25 24.27 -16.80
CA SER A 30 -9.30 23.65 -17.75
C SER A 30 -7.82 23.67 -17.33
N ASN A 31 -7.44 24.31 -16.22
CA ASN A 31 -6.02 24.35 -15.81
C ASN A 31 -5.72 23.82 -14.39
N SER A 32 -6.67 23.22 -13.69
CA SER A 32 -6.47 22.82 -12.27
C SER A 32 -6.05 21.37 -12.07
N LEU A 33 -6.33 20.47 -12.99
CA LEU A 33 -6.08 19.02 -12.85
C LEU A 33 -4.58 18.66 -13.00
N GLY A 34 -3.87 19.27 -13.92
CA GLY A 34 -2.41 19.06 -14.09
C GLY A 34 -1.58 19.50 -12.87
N ASN A 35 -2.02 20.54 -12.16
CA ASN A 35 -1.38 20.98 -10.93
C ASN A 35 -1.69 20.10 -9.70
N LEU A 36 -2.82 19.39 -9.70
CA LEU A 36 -3.19 18.48 -8.62
C LEU A 36 -2.36 17.18 -8.65
N SER A 37 -2.14 16.61 -9.84
CA SER A 37 -1.33 15.38 -9.97
C SER A 37 0.14 15.65 -9.64
N LYS A 38 0.68 16.79 -10.06
CA LYS A 38 2.04 17.21 -9.74
C LYS A 38 2.23 17.48 -8.25
N LYS A 39 1.30 18.20 -7.63
CA LYS A 39 1.28 18.44 -6.18
C LYS A 39 1.08 17.14 -5.39
N PHE A 40 0.34 16.19 -5.94
CA PHE A 40 0.11 14.88 -5.31
C PHE A 40 1.36 14.00 -5.37
N SER A 41 2.03 13.96 -6.52
CA SER A 41 3.33 13.29 -6.69
C SER A 41 4.43 13.92 -5.82
N GLU A 42 4.50 15.26 -5.77
CA GLU A 42 5.45 15.99 -4.93
C GLU A 42 5.14 15.83 -3.43
N PHE A 43 3.87 15.84 -3.04
CA PHE A 43 3.44 15.60 -1.68
C PHE A 43 3.75 14.16 -1.23
N PHE A 44 3.58 13.21 -2.14
CA PHE A 44 3.89 11.79 -1.92
C PHE A 44 5.39 11.56 -1.78
N SER A 45 6.16 12.09 -2.73
CA SER A 45 7.63 12.02 -2.71
C SER A 45 8.19 12.74 -1.48
N SER A 46 7.62 13.89 -1.09
CA SER A 46 8.07 14.65 0.06
C SER A 46 7.72 14.01 1.40
N LYS A 47 6.58 13.31 1.51
CA LYS A 47 6.24 12.57 2.74
C LYS A 47 7.04 11.28 2.86
N ILE A 48 7.22 10.53 1.78
CA ILE A 48 8.06 9.32 1.79
C ILE A 48 9.53 9.69 1.99
N SER A 49 10.03 10.76 1.39
CA SER A 49 11.39 11.25 1.65
C SER A 49 11.55 11.83 3.05
N LYS A 50 10.51 12.44 3.64
CA LYS A 50 10.52 12.85 5.05
C LYS A 50 10.47 11.67 6.01
N ILE A 51 9.75 10.59 5.69
CA ILE A 51 9.78 9.33 6.46
C ILE A 51 11.17 8.68 6.36
N ASN A 52 11.84 8.77 5.20
CA ASN A 52 13.22 8.31 5.04
C ASN A 52 14.28 9.25 5.68
N ALA A 53 13.93 10.50 5.93
CA ALA A 53 14.81 11.51 6.53
C ALA A 53 14.57 11.72 8.04
N SER A 54 13.40 11.32 8.54
CA SER A 54 13.10 11.33 9.96
C SER A 54 13.37 9.95 10.56
N THR A 55 14.05 9.90 11.67
CA THR A 55 14.26 8.72 12.53
C THR A 55 12.95 8.26 13.21
N GLU A 56 11.80 8.55 12.63
CA GLU A 56 10.51 8.16 13.18
C GLU A 56 10.30 6.66 13.02
N GLU A 57 10.15 6.00 14.14
CA GLU A 57 9.81 4.59 14.17
C GLU A 57 8.42 4.34 13.61
N VAL A 58 8.28 3.27 12.82
CA VAL A 58 7.03 2.83 12.24
C VAL A 58 6.78 1.39 12.65
N VAL A 59 5.56 1.09 13.08
CA VAL A 59 5.12 -0.29 13.31
C VAL A 59 4.31 -0.79 12.13
N GLY A 60 4.63 -1.98 11.64
CA GLY A 60 3.80 -2.70 10.68
C GLY A 60 2.67 -3.44 11.40
N ILE A 61 1.44 -3.28 10.95
CA ILE A 61 0.29 -4.01 11.49
C ILE A 61 -0.45 -4.68 10.34
N ASP A 62 -0.64 -5.99 10.45
CA ASP A 62 -1.46 -6.78 9.56
C ASP A 62 -2.70 -7.29 10.30
N ILE A 63 -3.88 -7.08 9.70
CA ILE A 63 -5.16 -7.46 10.27
C ILE A 63 -5.86 -8.47 9.37
N SER A 64 -6.33 -9.57 9.97
CA SER A 64 -7.16 -10.58 9.31
C SER A 64 -8.31 -11.00 10.23
N HIS A 65 -9.20 -11.84 9.73
CA HIS A 65 -10.22 -12.46 10.57
C HIS A 65 -9.61 -13.40 11.62
N GLU A 66 -8.44 -13.95 11.39
CA GLU A 66 -7.82 -14.92 12.28
C GLU A 66 -6.98 -14.27 13.37
N ALA A 67 -6.21 -13.24 13.01
CA ALA A 67 -5.24 -12.64 13.91
C ALA A 67 -4.86 -11.20 13.52
N ILE A 68 -4.32 -10.50 14.51
CA ILE A 68 -3.58 -9.26 14.35
C ILE A 68 -2.10 -9.57 14.56
N HIS A 69 -1.25 -9.19 13.61
CA HIS A 69 0.20 -9.27 13.74
C HIS A 69 0.77 -7.86 13.82
N VAL A 70 1.69 -7.64 14.72
CA VAL A 70 2.42 -6.38 14.84
C VAL A 70 3.91 -6.65 14.79
N ALA A 71 4.64 -5.83 14.04
CA ALA A 71 6.08 -5.97 13.89
C ALA A 71 6.74 -4.60 13.79
N GLN A 72 7.86 -4.42 14.48
CA GLN A 72 8.73 -3.26 14.34
C GLN A 72 10.10 -3.75 13.91
N ALA A 73 10.62 -3.16 12.84
CA ALA A 73 11.92 -3.50 12.28
C ALA A 73 12.74 -2.25 12.03
N SER A 74 14.04 -2.37 12.22
CA SER A 74 15.01 -1.31 11.95
C SER A 74 15.98 -1.72 10.86
N LYS A 75 16.44 -0.73 10.08
CA LYS A 75 17.48 -0.93 9.08
C LYS A 75 18.82 -0.61 9.71
N LYS A 76 19.75 -1.56 9.70
CA LYS A 76 21.11 -1.39 10.22
C LYS A 76 22.00 -0.68 9.20
N SER A 77 23.16 -0.23 9.65
CA SER A 77 24.14 0.47 8.81
C SER A 77 24.64 -0.33 7.60
N ASP A 78 24.58 -1.65 7.68
CA ASP A 78 24.94 -2.60 6.64
C ASP A 78 23.76 -2.96 5.70
N GLU A 79 22.73 -2.11 5.64
CA GLU A 79 21.53 -2.27 4.80
C GLU A 79 20.62 -3.45 5.22
N ARG A 80 20.95 -4.23 6.24
CA ARG A 80 20.12 -5.34 6.70
C ARG A 80 18.96 -4.87 7.57
N TRP A 81 17.80 -5.50 7.36
CA TRP A 81 16.65 -5.34 8.22
C TRP A 81 16.72 -6.30 9.41
N VAL A 82 16.46 -5.78 10.59
CA VAL A 82 16.38 -6.55 11.84
C VAL A 82 14.98 -6.38 12.41
N LEU A 83 14.35 -7.50 12.76
CA LEU A 83 13.08 -7.50 13.48
C LEU A 83 13.39 -7.19 14.96
N ASP A 84 12.98 -6.03 15.42
CA ASP A 84 13.24 -5.56 16.79
C ASP A 84 12.16 -6.04 17.76
N LYS A 85 10.88 -5.97 17.33
CA LYS A 85 9.74 -6.35 18.16
C LYS A 85 8.69 -7.06 17.30
N PHE A 86 8.03 -8.04 17.91
CA PHE A 86 6.95 -8.78 17.26
C PHE A 86 5.93 -9.26 18.29
N SER A 87 4.67 -9.21 17.93
CA SER A 87 3.59 -9.84 18.67
C SER A 87 2.47 -10.23 17.72
N TYR A 88 1.64 -11.15 18.15
CA TYR A 88 0.39 -11.49 17.47
C TYR A 88 -0.70 -11.77 18.48
N ARG A 89 -1.94 -11.61 18.05
CA ARG A 89 -3.12 -11.99 18.81
C ARG A 89 -4.13 -12.67 17.91
N PHE A 90 -4.54 -13.87 18.29
CA PHE A 90 -5.67 -14.52 17.67
C PHE A 90 -6.96 -13.80 18.04
N LEU A 91 -7.84 -13.64 17.05
CA LEU A 91 -9.14 -13.02 17.22
C LEU A 91 -10.22 -14.05 17.53
N ASP A 92 -11.10 -13.71 18.45
CA ASP A 92 -12.27 -14.53 18.79
C ASP A 92 -13.30 -14.40 17.68
N GLN A 93 -13.49 -15.46 16.92
CA GLN A 93 -14.40 -15.51 15.76
C GLN A 93 -15.86 -15.21 16.16
N THR A 94 -16.25 -15.48 17.40
CA THR A 94 -17.63 -15.25 17.87
C THR A 94 -17.93 -13.76 18.05
N LYS A 95 -16.88 -12.92 18.11
CA LYS A 95 -16.97 -11.46 18.26
C LYS A 95 -16.81 -10.71 16.96
N LEU A 96 -16.45 -11.39 15.89
CA LEU A 96 -16.25 -10.80 14.58
C LEU A 96 -17.50 -10.90 13.73
N LYS A 97 -17.72 -9.90 12.90
CA LYS A 97 -18.65 -9.93 11.79
C LYS A 97 -17.93 -10.26 10.48
N GLU A 98 -18.71 -10.56 9.45
CA GLU A 98 -18.18 -10.83 8.12
C GLU A 98 -17.26 -9.70 7.62
N ASN A 99 -17.67 -8.45 7.82
CA ASN A 99 -16.79 -7.30 7.63
C ASN A 99 -16.13 -6.92 8.95
N LEU A 100 -14.80 -6.98 9.01
CA LEU A 100 -14.00 -6.62 10.18
C LEU A 100 -14.31 -5.20 10.69
N LEU A 101 -14.59 -4.27 9.78
CA LEU A 101 -14.89 -2.86 10.13
C LEU A 101 -16.20 -2.68 10.89
N ASP A 102 -17.06 -3.71 10.94
CA ASP A 102 -18.33 -3.68 11.71
C ASP A 102 -18.15 -4.02 13.19
N THR A 103 -16.93 -4.33 13.63
CA THR A 103 -16.57 -4.62 15.02
C THR A 103 -15.41 -3.75 15.54
N PRO A 104 -15.49 -2.42 15.38
CA PRO A 104 -14.35 -1.54 15.60
C PRO A 104 -13.86 -1.52 17.06
N ASP A 105 -14.78 -1.58 18.04
CA ASP A 105 -14.40 -1.52 19.46
C ASP A 105 -13.60 -2.75 19.88
N TYR A 106 -14.01 -3.92 19.43
CA TYR A 106 -13.28 -5.17 19.68
C TYR A 106 -11.88 -5.12 19.03
N LEU A 107 -11.78 -4.72 17.77
CA LEU A 107 -10.51 -4.63 17.07
C LEU A 107 -9.57 -3.59 17.69
N VAL A 108 -10.08 -2.43 18.13
CA VAL A 108 -9.28 -1.42 18.84
C VAL A 108 -8.68 -2.00 20.11
N SER A 109 -9.46 -2.75 20.90
CA SER A 109 -8.98 -3.43 22.09
C SER A 109 -7.85 -4.42 21.77
N GLU A 110 -8.04 -5.27 20.74
CA GLU A 110 -7.08 -6.29 20.36
C GLU A 110 -5.79 -5.70 19.75
N ILE A 111 -5.90 -4.62 18.95
CA ILE A 111 -4.75 -3.87 18.45
C ILE A 111 -3.92 -3.30 19.62
N THR A 112 -4.60 -2.68 20.59
CA THR A 112 -3.94 -2.09 21.76
C THR A 112 -3.21 -3.14 22.56
N LEU A 113 -3.82 -4.30 22.78
CA LEU A 113 -3.19 -5.42 23.48
C LEU A 113 -2.02 -6.01 22.70
N ALA A 114 -2.12 -6.13 21.36
CA ALA A 114 -1.02 -6.61 20.53
C ALA A 114 0.21 -5.69 20.62
N LEU A 115 0.01 -4.38 20.60
CA LEU A 115 1.08 -3.40 20.76
C LEU A 115 1.71 -3.45 22.16
N ALA A 116 0.88 -3.56 23.21
CA ALA A 116 1.33 -3.68 24.58
C ALA A 116 2.17 -4.94 24.81
N ASN A 117 1.76 -6.09 24.26
CA ASN A 117 2.48 -7.36 24.35
C ASN A 117 3.90 -7.28 23.75
N ALA A 118 4.08 -6.45 22.72
CA ALA A 118 5.39 -6.24 22.09
C ALA A 118 6.17 -5.05 22.69
N ASN A 119 5.62 -4.35 23.69
CA ASN A 119 6.18 -3.10 24.21
C ASN A 119 6.44 -2.07 23.10
N ILE A 120 5.50 -1.93 22.15
CA ILE A 120 5.57 -0.96 21.06
C ILE A 120 4.88 0.32 21.51
N THR A 121 5.60 1.43 21.45
CA THR A 121 5.15 2.76 21.88
C THR A 121 4.95 3.74 20.72
N THR A 122 5.53 3.44 19.54
CA THR A 122 5.37 4.28 18.36
C THR A 122 3.90 4.35 17.93
N LYS A 123 3.50 5.52 17.45
CA LYS A 123 2.13 5.77 16.97
C LYS A 123 2.01 5.69 15.46
N ASN A 124 3.10 5.79 14.72
CA ASN A 124 3.08 5.72 13.26
C ASN A 124 2.94 4.28 12.79
N VAL A 125 1.93 4.03 11.94
CA VAL A 125 1.57 2.68 11.49
C VAL A 125 1.64 2.56 9.98
N ALA A 126 2.27 1.49 9.52
CA ALA A 126 2.11 0.93 8.19
C ALA A 126 1.12 -0.24 8.28
N LEU A 127 -0.06 -0.08 7.68
CA LEU A 127 -1.16 -1.02 7.77
C LEU A 127 -1.23 -1.90 6.52
N SER A 128 -1.38 -3.19 6.73
CA SER A 128 -1.72 -4.17 5.69
C SER A 128 -3.21 -4.52 5.78
N ILE A 129 -3.96 -4.23 4.72
CA ILE A 129 -5.39 -4.57 4.63
C ILE A 129 -5.60 -5.91 3.89
N PRO A 130 -6.72 -6.62 4.15
CA PRO A 130 -7.03 -7.88 3.47
C PRO A 130 -7.08 -7.73 1.95
N VAL A 131 -6.71 -8.79 1.23
CA VAL A 131 -6.78 -8.82 -0.25
C VAL A 131 -8.22 -8.70 -0.74
N THR A 132 -9.19 -9.15 0.05
CA THR A 132 -10.62 -9.04 -0.24
C THR A 132 -11.13 -7.58 -0.29
N SER A 133 -10.38 -6.64 0.30
CA SER A 133 -10.66 -5.20 0.22
C SER A 133 -10.07 -4.55 -1.04
N ALA A 134 -9.53 -5.33 -1.97
CA ALA A 134 -8.93 -4.81 -3.20
C ALA A 134 -9.34 -5.61 -4.44
N ILE A 135 -9.50 -4.89 -5.53
CA ILE A 135 -9.63 -5.47 -6.88
C ILE A 135 -8.23 -5.42 -7.50
N ILE A 136 -7.69 -6.58 -7.86
CA ILE A 136 -6.35 -6.70 -8.45
C ILE A 136 -6.50 -7.40 -9.79
N ARG A 137 -6.06 -6.73 -10.86
CA ARG A 137 -6.12 -7.28 -12.23
C ARG A 137 -4.89 -6.90 -13.02
N VAL A 138 -4.53 -7.77 -13.96
CA VAL A 138 -3.62 -7.43 -15.05
C VAL A 138 -4.48 -7.23 -16.29
N VAL A 139 -4.36 -6.06 -16.88
CA VAL A 139 -5.10 -5.68 -18.10
C VAL A 139 -4.11 -5.45 -19.23
N THR A 140 -4.44 -5.94 -20.42
CA THR A 140 -3.65 -5.72 -21.64
C THR A 140 -4.25 -4.56 -22.42
N SER A 141 -3.44 -3.60 -22.82
CA SER A 141 -3.82 -2.45 -23.62
C SER A 141 -2.86 -2.28 -24.81
N PRO A 142 -3.24 -1.50 -25.83
CA PRO A 142 -2.28 -1.06 -26.84
C PRO A 142 -1.07 -0.39 -26.21
N LEU A 143 0.08 -0.51 -26.84
CA LEU A 143 1.31 0.13 -26.38
C LEU A 143 1.12 1.66 -26.43
N MET A 144 1.38 2.30 -25.30
CA MET A 144 1.31 3.75 -25.14
C MET A 144 2.64 4.30 -24.65
N THR A 145 2.94 5.51 -25.05
CA THR A 145 4.01 6.30 -24.43
C THR A 145 3.64 6.64 -22.97
N GLU A 146 4.60 7.12 -22.19
CA GLU A 146 4.34 7.54 -20.80
C GLU A 146 3.34 8.71 -20.74
N GLU A 147 3.36 9.61 -21.72
CA GLU A 147 2.45 10.76 -21.79
C GLU A 147 1.04 10.35 -22.15
N GLU A 148 0.88 9.46 -23.14
CA GLU A 148 -0.42 8.89 -23.52
C GLU A 148 -1.04 8.09 -22.37
N LEU A 149 -0.25 7.25 -21.70
CA LEU A 149 -0.70 6.50 -20.52
C LEU A 149 -1.15 7.44 -19.41
N LYS A 150 -0.36 8.47 -19.12
CA LYS A 150 -0.70 9.46 -18.10
C LYS A 150 -2.04 10.15 -18.42
N ASN A 151 -2.22 10.60 -19.64
CA ASN A 151 -3.47 11.24 -20.07
C ASN A 151 -4.67 10.29 -19.98
N ALA A 152 -4.51 9.03 -20.43
CA ALA A 152 -5.56 8.02 -20.36
C ALA A 152 -5.96 7.65 -18.92
N VAL A 153 -5.01 7.68 -17.99
CA VAL A 153 -5.25 7.47 -16.56
C VAL A 153 -5.91 8.69 -15.92
N GLU A 154 -5.44 9.90 -16.21
CA GLU A 154 -6.01 11.14 -15.66
C GLU A 154 -7.47 11.39 -16.10
N THR A 155 -7.82 10.96 -17.29
CA THR A 155 -9.20 11.05 -17.81
C THR A 155 -10.09 9.86 -17.44
N ASN A 156 -9.56 8.86 -16.73
CA ASN A 156 -10.20 7.58 -16.41
C ASN A 156 -10.58 6.74 -17.64
N SER A 157 -10.34 7.21 -18.85
CA SER A 157 -10.75 6.55 -20.11
C SER A 157 -10.13 5.15 -20.26
N LEU A 158 -8.94 4.95 -19.72
CA LEU A 158 -8.28 3.65 -19.72
C LEU A 158 -9.06 2.62 -18.89
N TRP A 159 -9.53 3.01 -17.72
CA TRP A 159 -10.18 2.11 -16.77
C TRP A 159 -11.63 1.83 -17.15
N GLU A 160 -12.35 2.83 -17.63
CA GLU A 160 -13.73 2.67 -18.11
C GLU A 160 -13.84 1.63 -19.21
N ASN A 161 -12.85 1.56 -20.11
CA ASN A 161 -12.83 0.61 -21.20
C ASN A 161 -12.31 -0.79 -20.81
N LEU A 162 -11.37 -0.88 -19.85
CA LEU A 162 -10.69 -2.13 -19.53
C LEU A 162 -11.24 -2.84 -18.29
N ILE A 163 -11.92 -2.10 -17.40
CA ILE A 163 -12.35 -2.61 -16.10
C ILE A 163 -13.80 -2.25 -15.86
N GLN A 164 -14.65 -3.28 -15.85
CA GLN A 164 -16.04 -3.13 -15.44
C GLN A 164 -16.10 -3.16 -13.91
N LEU A 165 -16.22 -2.00 -13.29
CA LEU A 165 -16.56 -1.85 -11.88
C LEU A 165 -18.06 -1.66 -11.71
N SER A 166 -18.63 -2.18 -10.64
CA SER A 166 -20.05 -2.01 -10.32
C SER A 166 -20.38 -0.59 -9.85
N ASP A 167 -19.38 0.13 -9.36
CA ASP A 167 -19.51 1.45 -8.76
C ASP A 167 -18.71 2.48 -9.55
N ASN A 168 -18.87 3.77 -9.21
CA ASN A 168 -18.14 4.85 -9.86
C ASN A 168 -16.63 4.75 -9.53
N LEU A 169 -15.77 4.94 -10.52
CA LEU A 169 -14.31 4.96 -10.35
C LEU A 169 -13.83 5.96 -9.29
N ASN A 170 -14.57 7.05 -9.08
CA ASN A 170 -14.26 8.05 -8.06
C ASN A 170 -14.42 7.54 -6.62
N ASP A 171 -15.14 6.43 -6.43
CA ASP A 171 -15.32 5.79 -5.13
C ASP A 171 -14.16 4.86 -4.75
N TYR A 172 -13.15 4.77 -5.64
CA TYR A 172 -11.99 3.93 -5.44
C TYR A 172 -10.69 4.73 -5.32
N SER A 173 -9.78 4.23 -4.51
CA SER A 173 -8.37 4.55 -4.57
C SER A 173 -7.72 3.61 -5.58
N ILE A 174 -7.20 4.16 -6.67
CA ILE A 174 -6.64 3.38 -7.78
C ILE A 174 -5.14 3.55 -7.83
N PHE A 175 -4.45 2.43 -7.97
CA PHE A 175 -3.03 2.35 -8.30
C PHE A 175 -2.85 1.54 -9.59
N HIS A 176 -1.86 1.90 -10.40
CA HIS A 176 -1.51 1.16 -11.59
C HIS A 176 0.00 1.11 -11.79
N GLN A 177 0.48 0.08 -12.48
CA GLN A 177 1.86 -0.06 -12.88
C GLN A 177 1.99 -0.84 -14.18
N VAL A 178 2.75 -0.33 -15.13
CA VAL A 178 3.15 -1.10 -16.31
C VAL A 178 4.10 -2.21 -15.88
N ILE A 179 3.73 -3.45 -16.15
CA ILE A 179 4.50 -4.63 -15.77
C ILE A 179 5.21 -5.28 -16.96
N ASN A 180 4.72 -5.03 -18.16
CA ASN A 180 5.32 -5.55 -19.39
C ASN A 180 5.05 -4.60 -20.56
N ARG A 181 6.01 -4.51 -21.50
CA ARG A 181 5.86 -3.82 -22.79
C ARG A 181 6.34 -4.76 -23.90
N ASP A 182 5.43 -5.19 -24.75
CA ASP A 182 5.69 -6.04 -25.92
C ASP A 182 5.63 -5.16 -27.18
N THR A 183 6.79 -4.63 -27.57
CA THR A 183 6.90 -3.77 -28.76
C THR A 183 6.63 -4.53 -30.07
N ALA A 184 6.89 -5.85 -30.11
CA ALA A 184 6.65 -6.66 -31.28
C ALA A 184 5.16 -6.85 -31.57
N LYS A 185 4.33 -6.91 -30.51
CA LYS A 185 2.89 -7.03 -30.62
C LYS A 185 2.14 -5.71 -30.50
N ASN A 186 2.86 -4.62 -30.24
CA ASN A 186 2.29 -3.30 -29.95
C ASN A 186 1.29 -3.33 -28.76
N LEU A 187 1.65 -4.09 -27.71
CA LEU A 187 0.82 -4.28 -26.50
C LEU A 187 1.62 -3.99 -25.23
N MET A 188 0.91 -3.66 -24.18
CA MET A 188 1.48 -3.59 -22.83
C MET A 188 0.52 -4.17 -21.80
N ASP A 189 1.08 -4.72 -20.70
CA ASP A 189 0.33 -5.22 -19.57
C ASP A 189 0.47 -4.25 -18.40
N ILE A 190 -0.68 -3.89 -17.83
CA ILE A 190 -0.79 -2.96 -16.71
C ILE A 190 -1.39 -3.69 -15.52
N LEU A 191 -0.69 -3.68 -14.41
CA LEU A 191 -1.26 -4.05 -13.12
C LEU A 191 -2.17 -2.92 -12.65
N PHE A 192 -3.42 -3.28 -12.42
CA PHE A 192 -4.45 -2.41 -11.84
C PHE A 192 -4.81 -2.88 -10.45
N VAL A 193 -4.83 -1.97 -9.49
CA VAL A 193 -5.24 -2.22 -8.10
C VAL A 193 -6.20 -1.13 -7.69
N ALA A 194 -7.36 -1.51 -7.19
CA ALA A 194 -8.35 -0.56 -6.68
C ALA A 194 -8.91 -1.03 -5.34
N SER A 195 -9.06 -0.12 -4.39
CA SER A 195 -9.77 -0.37 -3.13
C SER A 195 -10.83 0.68 -2.92
N LYS A 196 -12.00 0.29 -2.39
CA LYS A 196 -13.05 1.25 -2.07
C LYS A 196 -12.54 2.27 -1.06
N LEU A 197 -12.80 3.54 -1.33
CA LEU A 197 -12.42 4.63 -0.41
C LEU A 197 -13.12 4.48 0.95
N SER A 198 -14.33 3.89 0.99
CA SER A 198 -15.02 3.54 2.23
C SER A 198 -14.19 2.61 3.11
N ASP A 199 -13.59 1.55 2.52
CA ASP A 199 -12.80 0.57 3.24
C ASP A 199 -11.47 1.19 3.72
N VAL A 200 -10.76 1.90 2.83
CA VAL A 200 -9.51 2.60 3.16
C VAL A 200 -9.74 3.60 4.31
N ASN A 201 -10.83 4.37 4.23
CA ASN A 201 -11.21 5.32 5.27
C ASN A 201 -11.64 4.61 6.57
N GLY A 202 -12.36 3.48 6.46
CA GLY A 202 -12.78 2.66 7.60
C GLY A 202 -11.59 2.12 8.38
N TYR A 203 -10.61 1.52 7.70
CA TYR A 203 -9.36 1.08 8.34
C TYR A 203 -8.59 2.25 8.93
N SER A 204 -8.47 3.37 8.22
CA SER A 204 -7.82 4.56 8.75
C SER A 204 -8.49 5.08 10.03
N ALA A 205 -9.82 5.10 10.07
CA ALA A 205 -10.60 5.53 11.23
C ALA A 205 -10.43 4.56 12.41
N LEU A 206 -10.42 3.24 12.16
CA LEU A 206 -10.20 2.20 13.17
C LEU A 206 -8.86 2.43 13.89
N PHE A 207 -7.77 2.65 13.13
CA PHE A 207 -6.46 2.87 13.72
C PHE A 207 -6.35 4.21 14.45
N LYS A 208 -6.96 5.27 13.93
CA LYS A 208 -7.05 6.54 14.64
C LYS A 208 -7.81 6.41 15.97
N LYS A 209 -8.88 5.59 16.01
CA LYS A 209 -9.62 5.29 17.24
C LYS A 209 -8.75 4.54 18.26
N ALA A 210 -7.81 3.72 17.80
CA ALA A 210 -6.81 3.07 18.65
C ALA A 210 -5.67 4.03 19.10
N GLY A 211 -5.75 5.33 18.78
CA GLY A 211 -4.73 6.34 19.12
C GLY A 211 -3.48 6.25 18.25
N LEU A 212 -3.58 5.65 17.06
CA LEU A 212 -2.49 5.45 16.11
C LEU A 212 -2.60 6.40 14.92
N ASN A 213 -1.48 6.62 14.24
CA ASN A 213 -1.38 7.46 13.06
C ASN A 213 -1.06 6.59 11.82
N PRO A 214 -2.06 6.16 11.04
CA PRO A 214 -1.81 5.40 9.82
C PRO A 214 -1.17 6.29 8.76
N ILE A 215 0.11 6.03 8.48
CA ILE A 215 0.90 6.79 7.49
C ILE A 215 1.02 6.04 6.16
N ILE A 216 0.87 4.73 6.17
CA ILE A 216 0.88 3.86 5.00
C ILE A 216 -0.27 2.87 5.14
N ILE A 217 -1.05 2.70 4.07
CA ILE A 217 -2.02 1.61 3.92
C ILE A 217 -1.70 0.90 2.61
N ASP A 218 -1.51 -0.42 2.68
CA ASP A 218 -1.19 -1.24 1.51
C ASP A 218 -2.00 -2.55 1.55
N VAL A 219 -2.08 -3.24 0.43
CA VAL A 219 -2.77 -4.53 0.34
C VAL A 219 -1.82 -5.66 0.70
N ARG A 220 -2.28 -6.62 1.50
CA ARG A 220 -1.47 -7.71 2.08
C ARG A 220 -0.58 -8.45 1.07
N CYS A 221 -1.06 -8.76 -0.13
CA CYS A 221 -0.26 -9.48 -1.12
C CYS A 221 1.00 -8.70 -1.53
N PHE A 222 0.94 -7.37 -1.56
CA PHE A 222 2.09 -6.53 -1.92
C PHE A 222 3.04 -6.35 -0.75
N THR A 223 2.53 -6.22 0.48
CA THR A 223 3.37 -6.18 1.68
C THR A 223 4.16 -7.48 1.85
N LEU A 224 3.52 -8.65 1.65
CA LEU A 224 4.18 -9.95 1.67
C LEU A 224 5.22 -10.08 0.55
N LYS A 225 4.89 -9.65 -0.68
CA LYS A 225 5.84 -9.64 -1.80
C LYS A 225 7.08 -8.82 -1.45
N ASN A 226 6.90 -7.61 -0.92
CA ASN A 226 8.00 -6.74 -0.55
C ASN A 226 8.90 -7.37 0.53
N ALA A 227 8.30 -8.02 1.53
CA ALA A 227 9.04 -8.72 2.58
C ALA A 227 9.86 -9.91 2.03
N VAL A 228 9.30 -10.68 1.09
CA VAL A 228 10.01 -11.79 0.42
C VAL A 228 11.17 -11.27 -0.43
N ASP A 229 10.97 -10.17 -1.16
CA ASP A 229 12.01 -9.55 -1.96
C ASP A 229 13.18 -9.05 -1.09
N GLU A 230 12.90 -8.38 0.02
CA GLU A 230 13.94 -7.91 0.95
C GLU A 230 14.70 -9.07 1.59
N ARG A 231 14.00 -10.13 2.00
CA ARG A 231 14.65 -11.35 2.51
C ARG A 231 15.55 -12.00 1.47
N SER A 232 15.13 -12.02 0.20
CA SER A 232 15.90 -12.61 -0.89
C SER A 232 17.19 -11.84 -1.14
N LYS A 233 17.17 -10.50 -1.09
CA LYS A 233 18.36 -9.65 -1.19
C LYS A 233 19.36 -9.95 -0.06
N THR A 234 18.87 -10.06 1.17
CA THR A 234 19.72 -10.37 2.33
C THR A 234 20.38 -11.74 2.21
N ARG A 235 19.68 -12.75 1.66
CA ARG A 235 20.25 -14.09 1.45
C ARG A 235 21.37 -14.11 0.39
N LEU A 236 21.23 -13.30 -0.67
CA LEU A 236 22.27 -13.16 -1.69
C LEU A 236 23.54 -12.55 -1.10
N LEU A 237 23.42 -11.49 -0.30
CA LEU A 237 24.53 -10.84 0.38
C LEU A 237 25.29 -11.80 1.30
N VAL A 238 24.58 -12.69 2.02
CA VAL A 238 25.18 -13.68 2.91
C VAL A 238 25.91 -14.80 2.14
N LYS A 239 25.48 -15.14 0.93
CA LYS A 239 26.18 -16.12 0.08
C LYS A 239 27.51 -15.56 -0.43
N ASP A 240 27.50 -14.33 -0.91
CA ASP A 240 28.71 -13.67 -1.45
C ASP A 240 29.81 -13.46 -0.39
N THR A 241 29.45 -13.39 0.90
CA THR A 241 30.42 -13.26 1.99
C THR A 241 31.00 -14.60 2.49
N LYS A 242 30.38 -15.73 2.14
CA LYS A 242 30.89 -17.06 2.51
C LYS A 242 31.93 -17.64 1.54
N ASP A 243 32.03 -17.07 0.34
CA ASP A 243 33.01 -17.48 -0.68
C ASP A 243 34.36 -16.75 -0.55
N ILE A 244 34.54 -15.93 0.48
CA ILE A 244 35.84 -15.34 0.85
C ILE A 244 36.46 -16.25 1.92
N GLU A 245 37.08 -17.35 1.52
CA GLU A 245 37.99 -18.08 2.41
C GLU A 245 39.20 -17.18 2.73
N PRO A 246 39.57 -17.04 4.02
CA PRO A 246 40.82 -16.35 4.35
C PRO A 246 42.00 -17.20 3.87
N GLN A 247 42.83 -16.60 3.03
CA GLN A 247 44.16 -17.11 2.72
C GLN A 247 45.10 -16.96 3.93
#